data_581322e9a76c5a271afb4f0bcffac86e
#
_entry.id   581322e9a76c5a271afb4f0bcffac86e
#
_cell.length_a   1.000
_cell.length_b   1.000
_cell.length_c   1.000
_cell.angle_alpha   90.00
_cell.angle_beta   90.00
_cell.angle_gamma   90.00
#
_symmetry.space_group_name_H-M   'P 1'
#
loop_
_entity.id
_entity.type
_entity.pdbx_description
1 polymer ?
#
loop_
_entity_poly.entity_id
_entity_poly.type
_entity_poly.pdbx_seq_one_letter_code
_entity_poly.pdbx_strand_id
1 'polypeptide(L)'
;MKRIVFFLGKGGVGKTTSSVSLAYWLANNANSVYLASVDPAHNICDIVGTEPFKGEKRIFAELYAEEIDVDDYLKRFIHETTKRMKETYRYLQIINLDRMLDVMRYSPGMEEYAIMFALKEKIEKHSEKDYIVIDTPPTGLMLKIFALPFTSKMWIEKLIQWRRKILSARAAVANINPNAIDSDLPITEEEDRVLKELGLQSRTVEFMVNLLKDTQKTRCAVVMNEDKLSLNESKRIREALQFMNIPLNMVILNKQGLTSNPVDAHEIFGDIPIRSVPFFKEGILDRDKMIESASRWAPELLE
;
A
#
# COMPACT_ATOMS: atom_id res chain seq x y z
N MET A 1 -7.74 -15.32 4.50
CA MET A 1 -7.88 -13.88 4.83
C MET A 1 -9.31 -13.45 4.56
N LYS A 2 -9.96 -12.88 5.58
CA LYS A 2 -11.32 -12.35 5.43
C LYS A 2 -11.26 -10.98 4.78
N ARG A 3 -10.52 -10.03 5.36
CA ARG A 3 -10.45 -8.64 4.87
C ARG A 3 -9.11 -7.95 5.13
N ILE A 4 -8.82 -6.95 4.31
CA ILE A 4 -7.75 -5.97 4.51
C ILE A 4 -8.39 -4.62 4.77
N VAL A 5 -7.94 -3.94 5.82
CA VAL A 5 -8.47 -2.63 6.22
C VAL A 5 -7.36 -1.59 6.15
N PHE A 6 -7.56 -0.54 5.36
CA PHE A 6 -6.66 0.60 5.24
C PHE A 6 -7.22 1.80 6.00
N PHE A 7 -6.40 2.40 6.87
CA PHE A 7 -6.73 3.64 7.56
C PHE A 7 -6.08 4.83 6.86
N LEU A 8 -6.88 5.72 6.32
CA LEU A 8 -6.48 6.88 5.53
C LEU A 8 -6.76 8.18 6.29
N GLY A 9 -6.04 9.24 5.99
CA GLY A 9 -6.30 10.55 6.59
C GLY A 9 -5.03 11.37 6.77
N LYS A 10 -5.21 12.64 7.13
CA LYS A 10 -4.15 13.60 7.38
C LYS A 10 -3.22 13.16 8.52
N GLY A 11 -2.01 13.68 8.56
CA GLY A 11 -1.12 13.50 9.71
C GLY A 11 -1.75 14.01 11.02
N GLY A 12 -1.62 13.26 12.10
CA GLY A 12 -2.10 13.63 13.44
C GLY A 12 -3.60 13.48 13.72
N VAL A 13 -4.39 12.98 12.77
CA VAL A 13 -5.84 12.74 13.00
C VAL A 13 -6.15 11.50 13.83
N GLY A 14 -5.16 10.61 14.09
CA GLY A 14 -5.33 9.40 14.88
C GLY A 14 -5.51 8.12 14.06
N LYS A 15 -4.95 8.06 12.85
CA LYS A 15 -4.95 6.84 12.02
C LYS A 15 -4.37 5.65 12.76
N THR A 16 -3.15 5.78 13.29
CA THR A 16 -2.45 4.72 14.01
C THR A 16 -3.23 4.27 15.24
N THR A 17 -3.80 5.21 16.00
CA THR A 17 -4.66 4.86 17.15
C THR A 17 -5.89 4.07 16.71
N SER A 18 -6.55 4.46 15.60
CA SER A 18 -7.73 3.78 15.09
C SER A 18 -7.38 2.39 14.53
N SER A 19 -6.26 2.24 13.83
CA SER A 19 -5.80 0.96 13.29
C SER A 19 -5.43 -0.02 14.40
N VAL A 20 -4.71 0.44 15.44
CA VAL A 20 -4.40 -0.36 16.64
C VAL A 20 -5.67 -0.75 17.39
N SER A 21 -6.63 0.20 17.56
CA SER A 21 -7.91 -0.08 18.24
C SER A 21 -8.71 -1.16 17.50
N LEU A 22 -8.78 -1.10 16.17
CA LEU A 22 -9.41 -2.15 15.36
C LEU A 22 -8.70 -3.49 15.54
N ALA A 23 -7.38 -3.50 15.48
CA ALA A 23 -6.58 -4.72 15.60
C ALA A 23 -6.78 -5.40 16.97
N TYR A 24 -6.79 -4.62 18.05
CA TYR A 24 -7.10 -5.14 19.38
C TYR A 24 -8.52 -5.67 19.48
N TRP A 25 -9.51 -4.95 18.95
CA TRP A 25 -10.90 -5.38 18.97
C TRP A 25 -11.09 -6.70 18.21
N LEU A 26 -10.49 -6.83 17.02
CA LEU A 26 -10.53 -8.06 16.22
C LEU A 26 -9.91 -9.24 16.96
N ALA A 27 -8.72 -9.05 17.54
CA ALA A 27 -8.03 -10.10 18.27
C ALA A 27 -8.78 -10.50 19.55
N ASN A 28 -9.43 -9.54 20.24
CA ASN A 28 -10.30 -9.81 21.39
C ASN A 28 -11.54 -10.63 21.02
N ASN A 29 -11.99 -10.55 19.77
CA ASN A 29 -13.08 -11.36 19.20
C ASN A 29 -12.56 -12.64 18.50
N ALA A 30 -11.44 -13.18 18.97
CA ALA A 30 -10.84 -14.46 18.54
C ALA A 30 -10.45 -14.52 17.05
N ASN A 31 -10.18 -13.39 16.41
CA ASN A 31 -9.63 -13.39 15.05
C ASN A 31 -8.10 -13.35 15.07
N SER A 32 -7.49 -13.98 14.08
CA SER A 32 -6.05 -13.84 13.80
C SER A 32 -5.80 -12.57 12.99
N VAL A 33 -4.94 -11.67 13.51
CA VAL A 33 -4.75 -10.32 12.97
C VAL A 33 -3.27 -10.03 12.72
N TYR A 34 -2.99 -9.45 11.57
CA TYR A 34 -1.71 -8.83 11.28
C TYR A 34 -1.90 -7.31 11.12
N LEU A 35 -1.22 -6.53 11.95
CA LEU A 35 -1.20 -5.07 11.90
C LEU A 35 0.14 -4.61 11.36
N ALA A 36 0.14 -3.85 10.26
CA ALA A 36 1.34 -3.26 9.69
C ALA A 36 1.22 -1.74 9.63
N SER A 37 2.26 -1.02 10.06
CA SER A 37 2.42 0.40 9.76
C SER A 37 3.46 0.59 8.67
N VAL A 38 3.11 1.38 7.67
CA VAL A 38 4.02 1.90 6.64
C VAL A 38 4.21 3.42 6.79
N ASP A 39 3.79 3.99 7.94
CA ASP A 39 4.07 5.39 8.28
C ASP A 39 5.51 5.51 8.77
N PRO A 40 6.35 6.36 8.15
CA PRO A 40 7.75 6.55 8.58
C PRO A 40 7.90 7.04 10.03
N ALA A 41 6.83 7.55 10.63
CA ALA A 41 6.86 8.05 12.00
C ALA A 41 6.95 6.96 13.10
N HIS A 42 6.79 5.66 12.73
CA HIS A 42 6.93 4.50 13.64
C HIS A 42 6.21 4.66 14.99
N ASN A 43 4.88 4.78 14.96
CA ASN A 43 4.09 5.13 16.16
C ASN A 43 3.39 3.93 16.82
N ILE A 44 3.45 2.70 16.26
CA ILE A 44 2.77 1.54 16.84
C ILE A 44 3.35 1.22 18.23
N CYS A 45 4.68 1.19 18.35
CA CYS A 45 5.34 0.88 19.62
C CYS A 45 4.93 1.83 20.74
N ASP A 46 4.82 3.13 20.45
CA ASP A 46 4.41 4.14 21.42
C ASP A 46 2.96 3.94 21.88
N ILE A 47 2.05 3.62 20.93
CA ILE A 47 0.63 3.42 21.24
C ILE A 47 0.41 2.12 22.02
N VAL A 48 1.14 1.07 21.66
CA VAL A 48 1.03 -0.26 22.31
C VAL A 48 1.77 -0.30 23.66
N GLY A 49 2.64 0.68 23.94
CA GLY A 49 3.44 0.74 25.16
C GLY A 49 4.53 -0.32 25.22
N THR A 50 5.17 -0.62 24.09
CA THR A 50 6.26 -1.61 24.02
C THR A 50 7.56 -0.97 23.54
N GLU A 51 8.69 -1.56 23.95
CA GLU A 51 9.97 -1.21 23.36
C GLU A 51 9.95 -1.39 21.85
N PRO A 52 10.65 -0.52 21.09
CA PRO A 52 10.77 -0.64 19.63
C PRO A 52 11.25 -2.04 19.24
N PHE A 53 10.64 -2.62 18.21
CA PHE A 53 11.00 -3.95 17.72
C PHE A 53 11.20 -3.93 16.20
N LYS A 54 12.08 -4.79 15.74
CA LYS A 54 12.28 -5.03 14.30
C LYS A 54 11.52 -6.26 13.87
N GLY A 55 10.83 -6.13 12.72
CA GLY A 55 10.03 -7.21 12.17
C GLY A 55 8.74 -7.45 12.94
N GLU A 56 8.20 -8.63 12.78
CA GLU A 56 6.91 -9.03 13.33
C GLU A 56 7.00 -9.41 14.81
N LYS A 57 6.11 -8.85 15.64
CA LYS A 57 6.01 -9.13 17.08
C LYS A 57 4.56 -9.42 17.46
N ARG A 58 4.35 -10.49 18.24
CA ARG A 58 3.04 -10.77 18.87
C ARG A 58 2.85 -9.78 20.03
N ILE A 59 1.76 -9.00 19.98
CA ILE A 59 1.47 -7.96 20.97
C ILE A 59 0.27 -8.27 21.86
N PHE A 60 -0.70 -9.06 21.35
CA PHE A 60 -1.88 -9.45 22.13
C PHE A 60 -2.60 -10.62 21.46
N ALA A 61 -3.04 -11.64 22.21
CA ALA A 61 -3.77 -12.81 21.68
C ALA A 61 -3.14 -13.30 20.35
N GLU A 62 -3.93 -13.38 19.25
CA GLU A 62 -3.45 -13.70 17.90
C GLU A 62 -3.18 -12.44 17.05
N LEU A 63 -2.84 -11.31 17.69
CA LEU A 63 -2.43 -10.06 17.04
C LEU A 63 -0.92 -9.97 16.96
N TYR A 64 -0.44 -9.89 15.74
CA TYR A 64 0.96 -9.62 15.39
C TYR A 64 1.06 -8.24 14.77
N ALA A 65 2.05 -7.46 15.18
CA ALA A 65 2.30 -6.12 14.65
C ALA A 65 3.70 -6.00 14.07
N GLU A 66 3.85 -5.14 13.07
CA GLU A 66 5.12 -4.81 12.43
C GLU A 66 5.14 -3.34 12.00
N GLU A 67 6.25 -2.67 12.29
CA GLU A 67 6.60 -1.39 11.67
C GLU A 67 7.53 -1.67 10.50
N ILE A 68 7.03 -1.39 9.27
CA ILE A 68 7.75 -1.71 8.04
C ILE A 68 8.85 -0.68 7.82
N ASP A 69 10.11 -1.12 7.82
CA ASP A 69 11.26 -0.30 7.47
C ASP A 69 11.30 -0.07 5.95
N VAL A 70 10.71 1.07 5.51
CA VAL A 70 10.61 1.44 4.09
C VAL A 70 12.00 1.62 3.46
N ASP A 71 12.99 2.12 4.22
CA ASP A 71 14.36 2.30 3.75
C ASP A 71 15.03 0.95 3.43
N ASP A 72 14.80 -0.06 4.27
CA ASP A 72 15.31 -1.41 4.01
C ASP A 72 14.63 -2.04 2.78
N TYR A 73 13.32 -1.87 2.65
CA TYR A 73 12.58 -2.30 1.46
C TYR A 73 13.08 -1.61 0.20
N LEU A 74 13.36 -0.32 0.25
CA LEU A 74 13.90 0.44 -0.87
C LEU A 74 15.28 -0.08 -1.29
N LYS A 75 16.18 -0.34 -0.33
CA LYS A 75 17.51 -0.94 -0.60
C LYS A 75 17.39 -2.30 -1.26
N ARG A 76 16.55 -3.19 -0.72
CA ARG A 76 16.30 -4.51 -1.30
C ARG A 76 15.73 -4.41 -2.72
N PHE A 77 14.73 -3.57 -2.92
CA PHE A 77 14.11 -3.34 -4.23
C PHE A 77 15.11 -2.86 -5.28
N ILE A 78 15.96 -1.88 -4.94
CA ILE A 78 17.02 -1.40 -5.83
C ILE A 78 18.02 -2.52 -6.13
N HIS A 79 18.47 -3.24 -5.13
CA HIS A 79 19.41 -4.34 -5.29
C HIS A 79 18.88 -5.44 -6.23
N GLU A 80 17.65 -5.89 -5.99
CA GLU A 80 17.01 -6.91 -6.83
C GLU A 80 16.76 -6.43 -8.26
N THR A 81 16.31 -5.16 -8.42
CA THR A 81 16.10 -4.57 -9.74
C THR A 81 17.40 -4.47 -10.51
N THR A 82 18.49 -4.05 -9.84
CA THR A 82 19.86 -4.02 -10.43
C THR A 82 20.30 -5.38 -10.90
N LYS A 83 20.15 -6.39 -10.03
CA LYS A 83 20.52 -7.77 -10.37
C LYS A 83 19.77 -8.25 -11.60
N ARG A 84 18.46 -8.08 -11.64
CA ARG A 84 17.60 -8.45 -12.78
C ARG A 84 17.98 -7.69 -14.06
N MET A 85 18.29 -6.40 -13.97
CA MET A 85 18.74 -5.62 -15.12
C MET A 85 20.07 -6.15 -15.67
N LYS A 86 21.06 -6.46 -14.83
CA LYS A 86 22.33 -7.05 -15.25
C LYS A 86 22.15 -8.43 -15.91
N GLU A 87 21.22 -9.25 -15.40
CA GLU A 87 20.89 -10.56 -15.97
C GLU A 87 20.14 -10.45 -17.31
N THR A 88 19.30 -9.44 -17.46
CA THR A 88 18.48 -9.22 -18.66
C THR A 88 19.29 -8.56 -19.78
N TYR A 89 20.17 -7.65 -19.45
CA TYR A 89 20.95 -6.86 -20.41
C TYR A 89 22.46 -7.08 -20.22
N ARG A 90 23.03 -8.05 -20.94
CA ARG A 90 24.47 -8.40 -20.84
C ARG A 90 25.40 -7.21 -21.06
N TYR A 91 25.06 -6.29 -21.96
CA TYR A 91 25.90 -5.10 -22.23
C TYR A 91 25.98 -4.13 -21.04
N LEU A 92 25.01 -4.18 -20.12
CA LEU A 92 25.03 -3.36 -18.91
C LEU A 92 26.07 -3.84 -17.87
N GLN A 93 26.62 -5.05 -18.04
CA GLN A 93 27.72 -5.55 -17.18
C GLN A 93 29.02 -4.78 -17.37
N ILE A 94 29.17 -4.11 -18.54
CA ILE A 94 30.37 -3.32 -18.87
C ILE A 94 30.28 -1.91 -18.27
N ILE A 95 29.09 -1.44 -17.94
CA ILE A 95 28.85 -0.12 -17.35
C ILE A 95 28.82 -0.27 -15.83
N ASN A 96 29.46 0.65 -15.11
CA ASN A 96 29.43 0.66 -13.64
C ASN A 96 28.03 1.10 -13.13
N LEU A 97 27.03 0.21 -13.32
CA LEU A 97 25.62 0.40 -12.97
C LEU A 97 25.43 0.63 -11.48
N ASP A 98 26.30 0.09 -10.63
CA ASP A 98 26.14 0.19 -9.19
C ASP A 98 26.13 1.64 -8.71
N ARG A 99 27.01 2.50 -9.26
CA ARG A 99 26.98 3.94 -8.96
C ARG A 99 25.76 4.69 -9.52
N MET A 100 25.28 4.29 -10.70
CA MET A 100 24.05 4.89 -11.25
C MET A 100 22.81 4.51 -10.44
N LEU A 101 22.77 3.33 -9.88
CA LEU A 101 21.64 2.80 -9.13
C LEU A 101 21.59 3.33 -7.70
N ASP A 102 22.74 3.70 -7.11
CA ASP A 102 22.76 4.46 -5.85
C ASP A 102 22.03 5.82 -5.99
N VAL A 103 22.14 6.45 -7.16
CA VAL A 103 21.41 7.70 -7.46
C VAL A 103 19.90 7.42 -7.64
N MET A 104 19.50 6.25 -8.15
CA MET A 104 18.09 5.88 -8.32
C MET A 104 17.32 5.85 -6.99
N ARG A 105 18.01 5.60 -5.87
CA ARG A 105 17.39 5.67 -4.54
C ARG A 105 16.68 7.02 -4.27
N TYR A 106 17.23 8.09 -4.83
CA TYR A 106 16.69 9.44 -4.68
C TYR A 106 15.74 9.85 -5.82
N SER A 107 15.43 8.92 -6.73
CA SER A 107 14.52 9.21 -7.83
C SER A 107 13.08 9.32 -7.34
N PRO A 108 12.31 10.30 -7.83
CA PRO A 108 10.89 10.42 -7.50
C PRO A 108 10.14 9.13 -7.80
N GLY A 109 9.26 8.72 -6.90
CA GLY A 109 8.45 7.51 -7.05
C GLY A 109 9.06 6.24 -6.47
N MET A 110 10.35 6.23 -6.12
CA MET A 110 11.01 5.01 -5.62
C MET A 110 10.53 4.61 -4.23
N GLU A 111 10.23 5.58 -3.37
CA GLU A 111 9.63 5.33 -2.04
C GLU A 111 8.24 4.72 -2.19
N GLU A 112 7.40 5.28 -3.06
CA GLU A 112 6.06 4.76 -3.35
C GLU A 112 6.13 3.31 -3.89
N TYR A 113 7.09 3.02 -4.75
CA TYR A 113 7.33 1.64 -5.24
C TYR A 113 7.75 0.70 -4.11
N ALA A 114 8.68 1.12 -3.25
CA ALA A 114 9.15 0.30 -2.13
C ALA A 114 8.00 -0.04 -1.17
N ILE A 115 7.15 0.95 -0.83
CA ILE A 115 5.98 0.73 0.02
C ILE A 115 4.97 -0.20 -0.66
N MET A 116 4.68 0.00 -1.94
CA MET A 116 3.77 -0.89 -2.68
C MET A 116 4.25 -2.34 -2.68
N PHE A 117 5.55 -2.57 -2.90
CA PHE A 117 6.15 -3.91 -2.86
C PHE A 117 6.13 -4.50 -1.46
N ALA A 118 6.43 -3.69 -0.43
CA ALA A 118 6.34 -4.10 0.96
C ALA A 118 4.92 -4.54 1.31
N LEU A 119 3.91 -3.75 0.96
CA LEU A 119 2.50 -4.09 1.18
C LEU A 119 2.13 -5.40 0.48
N LYS A 120 2.51 -5.56 -0.80
CA LYS A 120 2.26 -6.81 -1.53
C LYS A 120 2.86 -8.02 -0.83
N GLU A 121 4.13 -7.96 -0.49
CA GLU A 121 4.86 -9.05 0.17
C GLU A 121 4.21 -9.42 1.51
N LYS A 122 3.87 -8.42 2.33
CA LYS A 122 3.25 -8.64 3.64
C LYS A 122 1.83 -9.20 3.53
N ILE A 123 1.04 -8.70 2.58
CA ILE A 123 -0.32 -9.21 2.33
C ILE A 123 -0.29 -10.66 1.85
N GLU A 124 0.63 -11.02 0.96
CA GLU A 124 0.79 -12.41 0.50
C GLU A 124 1.28 -13.31 1.64
N LYS A 125 2.28 -12.86 2.42
CA LYS A 125 2.85 -13.62 3.55
C LYS A 125 1.79 -13.92 4.62
N HIS A 126 0.87 -12.99 4.88
CA HIS A 126 -0.15 -13.10 5.92
C HIS A 126 -1.55 -13.43 5.37
N SER A 127 -1.61 -14.03 4.18
CA SER A 127 -2.88 -14.37 3.54
C SER A 127 -3.73 -15.38 4.31
N GLU A 128 -3.15 -16.13 5.25
CA GLU A 128 -3.84 -17.04 6.15
C GLU A 128 -4.53 -16.35 7.34
N LYS A 129 -4.12 -15.12 7.68
CA LYS A 129 -4.75 -14.34 8.76
C LYS A 129 -6.21 -14.01 8.42
N ASP A 130 -7.06 -13.90 9.45
CA ASP A 130 -8.44 -13.45 9.25
C ASP A 130 -8.48 -12.01 8.74
N TYR A 131 -7.70 -11.14 9.37
CA TYR A 131 -7.64 -9.72 9.02
C TYR A 131 -6.19 -9.22 8.90
N ILE A 132 -6.00 -8.33 7.93
CA ILE A 132 -4.79 -7.50 7.80
C ILE A 132 -5.22 -6.05 7.98
N VAL A 133 -4.63 -5.36 8.94
CA VAL A 133 -4.88 -3.95 9.22
C VAL A 133 -3.65 -3.15 8.82
N ILE A 134 -3.83 -2.15 7.97
CA ILE A 134 -2.75 -1.31 7.46
C ILE A 134 -2.91 0.12 7.97
N ASP A 135 -1.98 0.54 8.82
CA ASP A 135 -1.79 1.94 9.17
C ASP A 135 -0.96 2.61 8.08
N THR A 136 -1.51 3.66 7.46
CA THR A 136 -0.94 4.25 6.26
C THR A 136 -0.20 5.56 6.54
N PRO A 137 0.77 5.94 5.68
CA PRO A 137 1.41 7.24 5.76
C PRO A 137 0.40 8.37 5.49
N PRO A 138 0.79 9.65 5.68
CA PRO A 138 -0.09 10.77 5.41
C PRO A 138 -0.67 10.78 4.00
N THR A 139 -1.85 11.40 3.83
CA THR A 139 -2.68 11.40 2.62
C THR A 139 -1.91 11.53 1.31
N GLY A 140 -1.01 12.50 1.21
CA GLY A 140 -0.34 12.81 -0.05
C GLY A 140 0.51 11.65 -0.58
N LEU A 141 1.22 10.96 0.29
CA LEU A 141 2.03 9.78 -0.05
C LEU A 141 1.13 8.58 -0.33
N MET A 142 0.14 8.33 0.53
CA MET A 142 -0.73 7.17 0.38
C MET A 142 -1.54 7.18 -0.92
N LEU A 143 -2.06 8.35 -1.34
CA LEU A 143 -2.78 8.46 -2.61
C LEU A 143 -1.87 8.17 -3.82
N LYS A 144 -0.59 8.54 -3.77
CA LYS A 144 0.37 8.17 -4.80
C LYS A 144 0.62 6.66 -4.83
N ILE A 145 0.78 6.03 -3.65
CA ILE A 145 0.95 4.58 -3.53
C ILE A 145 -0.26 3.84 -4.12
N PHE A 146 -1.48 4.30 -3.84
CA PHE A 146 -2.69 3.71 -4.39
C PHE A 146 -2.83 3.92 -5.90
N ALA A 147 -2.40 5.07 -6.44
CA ALA A 147 -2.45 5.35 -7.87
C ALA A 147 -1.39 4.58 -8.68
N LEU A 148 -0.28 4.21 -8.02
CA LEU A 148 0.87 3.61 -8.67
C LEU A 148 0.56 2.30 -9.43
N PRO A 149 -0.21 1.32 -8.88
CA PRO A 149 -0.57 0.11 -9.61
C PRO A 149 -1.35 0.40 -10.90
N PHE A 150 -2.25 1.38 -10.88
CA PHE A 150 -3.07 1.71 -12.05
C PHE A 150 -2.25 2.34 -13.17
N THR A 151 -1.38 3.30 -12.83
CA THR A 151 -0.49 3.94 -13.80
C THR A 151 0.56 2.97 -14.33
N SER A 152 1.14 2.15 -13.46
CA SER A 152 2.13 1.14 -13.85
C SER A 152 1.53 0.08 -14.78
N LYS A 153 0.28 -0.35 -14.54
CA LYS A 153 -0.41 -1.30 -15.43
C LYS A 153 -0.47 -0.77 -16.85
N MET A 154 -0.91 0.48 -17.02
CA MET A 154 -1.00 1.11 -18.35
C MET A 154 0.36 1.15 -19.06
N TRP A 155 1.44 1.51 -18.32
CA TRP A 155 2.78 1.57 -18.91
C TRP A 155 3.31 0.18 -19.29
N ILE A 156 3.16 -0.80 -18.41
CA ILE A 156 3.62 -2.17 -18.65
C ILE A 156 2.92 -2.77 -19.89
N GLU A 157 1.61 -2.58 -20.00
CA GLU A 157 0.84 -3.03 -21.19
C GLU A 157 1.37 -2.40 -22.48
N LYS A 158 1.72 -1.11 -22.47
CA LYS A 158 2.31 -0.43 -23.63
C LYS A 158 3.71 -0.95 -23.94
N LEU A 159 4.53 -1.16 -22.92
CA LEU A 159 5.88 -1.72 -23.10
C LEU A 159 5.84 -3.14 -23.68
N ILE A 160 4.91 -3.98 -23.22
CA ILE A 160 4.68 -5.31 -23.78
C ILE A 160 4.28 -5.22 -25.26
N GLN A 161 3.34 -4.34 -25.61
CA GLN A 161 2.92 -4.14 -26.99
C GLN A 161 4.08 -3.69 -27.89
N TRP A 162 4.92 -2.75 -27.41
CA TRP A 162 6.09 -2.30 -28.16
C TRP A 162 7.12 -3.42 -28.32
N ARG A 163 7.36 -4.18 -27.26
CA ARG A 163 8.34 -5.30 -27.30
C ARG A 163 7.90 -6.36 -28.30
N ARG A 164 6.61 -6.71 -28.34
CA ARG A 164 6.06 -7.63 -29.32
C ARG A 164 6.25 -7.14 -30.76
N LYS A 165 6.04 -5.84 -31.02
CA LYS A 165 6.33 -5.26 -32.35
C LYS A 165 7.81 -5.37 -32.71
N ILE A 166 8.71 -5.15 -31.78
CA ILE A 166 10.16 -5.31 -32.01
C ILE A 166 10.49 -6.76 -32.38
N LEU A 167 9.95 -7.74 -31.65
CA LEU A 167 10.18 -9.16 -31.94
C LEU A 167 9.60 -9.56 -33.30
N SER A 168 8.39 -9.11 -33.62
CA SER A 168 7.78 -9.36 -34.94
C SER A 168 8.63 -8.78 -36.07
N ALA A 169 9.14 -7.55 -35.93
CA ALA A 169 10.02 -6.95 -36.92
C ALA A 169 11.36 -7.73 -37.07
N ARG A 170 11.94 -8.18 -35.95
CA ARG A 170 13.15 -9.02 -35.98
C ARG A 170 12.91 -10.35 -36.68
N ALA A 171 11.79 -11.04 -36.34
CA ALA A 171 11.43 -12.28 -37.00
C ALA A 171 11.27 -12.12 -38.54
N ALA A 172 10.66 -11.01 -38.99
CA ALA A 172 10.50 -10.71 -40.39
C ALA A 172 11.88 -10.51 -41.10
N VAL A 173 12.81 -9.80 -40.44
CA VAL A 173 14.20 -9.61 -40.95
C VAL A 173 14.94 -10.93 -40.99
N ALA A 174 14.85 -11.75 -39.92
CA ALA A 174 15.50 -13.07 -39.86
C ALA A 174 15.02 -14.01 -40.98
N ASN A 175 13.74 -13.96 -41.35
CA ASN A 175 13.17 -14.75 -42.43
C ASN A 175 13.70 -14.32 -43.82
N ILE A 176 14.06 -13.05 -43.99
CA ILE A 176 14.61 -12.53 -45.24
C ILE A 176 16.13 -12.78 -45.32
N ASN A 177 16.85 -12.48 -44.24
CA ASN A 177 18.27 -12.65 -44.15
C ASN A 177 18.67 -13.08 -42.71
N PRO A 178 18.85 -14.39 -42.47
CA PRO A 178 19.23 -14.90 -41.13
C PRO A 178 20.48 -14.30 -40.52
N ASN A 179 21.43 -13.87 -41.39
CA ASN A 179 22.71 -13.28 -40.97
C ASN A 179 22.61 -11.79 -40.61
N ALA A 180 21.46 -11.16 -40.84
CA ALA A 180 21.26 -9.74 -40.55
C ALA A 180 20.94 -9.47 -39.08
N ILE A 181 20.66 -10.51 -38.30
CA ILE A 181 20.30 -10.41 -36.86
C ILE A 181 21.39 -11.15 -36.07
N ASP A 182 21.91 -10.50 -35.03
CA ASP A 182 22.79 -11.11 -34.07
C ASP A 182 22.09 -12.34 -33.43
N SER A 183 22.77 -13.50 -33.46
CA SER A 183 22.26 -14.77 -32.92
C SER A 183 21.89 -14.72 -31.44
N ASP A 184 22.46 -13.77 -30.71
CA ASP A 184 22.18 -13.59 -29.27
C ASP A 184 20.89 -12.78 -29.01
N LEU A 185 20.25 -12.22 -30.06
CA LEU A 185 19.02 -11.45 -29.92
C LEU A 185 17.79 -12.35 -30.09
N PRO A 186 16.84 -12.35 -29.11
CA PRO A 186 15.62 -13.14 -29.22
C PRO A 186 14.74 -12.64 -30.37
N ILE A 187 14.15 -13.59 -31.10
CA ILE A 187 13.18 -13.37 -32.18
C ILE A 187 11.79 -13.90 -31.83
N THR A 188 11.67 -14.71 -30.78
CA THR A 188 10.41 -15.24 -30.26
C THR A 188 10.08 -14.68 -28.88
N GLU A 189 8.77 -14.73 -28.49
CA GLU A 189 8.33 -14.28 -27.17
C GLU A 189 8.86 -15.22 -26.06
N GLU A 190 8.98 -16.51 -26.33
CA GLU A 190 9.44 -17.53 -25.38
C GLU A 190 10.91 -17.32 -24.97
N GLU A 191 11.74 -16.84 -25.87
CA GLU A 191 13.15 -16.57 -25.63
C GLU A 191 13.38 -15.19 -25.00
N ASP A 192 12.39 -14.29 -25.10
CA ASP A 192 12.56 -12.89 -24.74
C ASP A 192 12.52 -12.65 -23.23
N ARG A 193 13.69 -12.35 -22.65
CA ARG A 193 13.85 -12.07 -21.23
C ARG A 193 13.12 -10.78 -20.81
N VAL A 194 13.03 -9.79 -21.70
CA VAL A 194 12.35 -8.52 -21.43
C VAL A 194 10.85 -8.73 -21.26
N LEU A 195 10.23 -9.53 -22.16
CA LEU A 195 8.81 -9.89 -22.02
C LEU A 195 8.53 -10.69 -20.76
N LYS A 196 9.42 -11.61 -20.39
CA LYS A 196 9.29 -12.38 -19.14
C LYS A 196 9.32 -11.45 -17.93
N GLU A 197 10.24 -10.50 -17.89
CA GLU A 197 10.34 -9.52 -16.79
C GLU A 197 9.09 -8.61 -16.74
N LEU A 198 8.67 -8.07 -17.88
CA LEU A 198 7.44 -7.27 -17.96
C LEU A 198 6.21 -8.07 -17.53
N GLY A 199 6.15 -9.37 -17.85
CA GLY A 199 5.09 -10.26 -17.41
C GLY A 199 5.08 -10.50 -15.90
N LEU A 200 6.24 -10.56 -15.25
CA LEU A 200 6.35 -10.64 -13.78
C LEU A 200 5.85 -9.36 -13.11
N GLN A 201 6.28 -8.21 -13.65
CA GLN A 201 5.83 -6.90 -13.16
C GLN A 201 4.33 -6.72 -13.35
N SER A 202 3.77 -7.12 -14.52
CA SER A 202 2.33 -7.09 -14.79
C SER A 202 1.53 -7.85 -13.73
N ARG A 203 1.94 -9.08 -13.40
CA ARG A 203 1.27 -9.87 -12.36
C ARG A 203 1.27 -9.19 -10.99
N THR A 204 2.39 -8.58 -10.60
CA THR A 204 2.50 -7.84 -9.34
C THR A 204 1.53 -6.66 -9.29
N VAL A 205 1.50 -5.90 -10.37
CA VAL A 205 0.64 -4.72 -10.49
C VAL A 205 -0.84 -5.11 -10.55
N GLU A 206 -1.16 -6.15 -11.32
CA GLU A 206 -2.53 -6.69 -11.43
C GLU A 206 -3.05 -7.21 -10.08
N PHE A 207 -2.20 -7.89 -9.31
CA PHE A 207 -2.54 -8.31 -7.94
C PHE A 207 -2.98 -7.11 -7.10
N MET A 208 -2.19 -6.02 -7.09
CA MET A 208 -2.50 -4.83 -6.30
C MET A 208 -3.75 -4.10 -6.80
N VAL A 209 -3.93 -3.95 -8.12
CA VAL A 209 -5.14 -3.35 -8.71
C VAL A 209 -6.39 -4.14 -8.32
N ASN A 210 -6.34 -5.46 -8.46
CA ASN A 210 -7.47 -6.33 -8.14
C ASN A 210 -7.80 -6.29 -6.65
N LEU A 211 -6.76 -6.33 -5.80
CA LEU A 211 -6.92 -6.24 -4.36
C LEU A 211 -7.59 -4.93 -3.94
N LEU A 212 -7.08 -3.79 -4.40
CA LEU A 212 -7.60 -2.48 -4.02
C LEU A 212 -9.04 -2.25 -4.49
N LYS A 213 -9.46 -2.87 -5.60
CA LYS A 213 -10.82 -2.79 -6.12
C LYS A 213 -11.77 -3.84 -5.56
N ASP A 214 -11.27 -4.85 -4.88
CA ASP A 214 -12.10 -5.94 -4.36
C ASP A 214 -12.93 -5.47 -3.16
N THR A 215 -14.20 -5.13 -3.41
CA THR A 215 -15.14 -4.65 -2.39
C THR A 215 -15.50 -5.70 -1.33
N GLN A 216 -15.17 -6.97 -1.54
CA GLN A 216 -15.37 -8.02 -0.55
C GLN A 216 -14.19 -8.15 0.40
N LYS A 217 -12.98 -7.87 -0.09
CA LYS A 217 -11.74 -8.04 0.67
C LYS A 217 -11.20 -6.73 1.22
N THR A 218 -11.30 -5.65 0.46
CA THR A 218 -10.71 -4.36 0.85
C THR A 218 -11.74 -3.47 1.51
N ARG A 219 -11.34 -2.88 2.62
CA ARG A 219 -12.04 -1.83 3.34
C ARG A 219 -11.13 -0.62 3.52
N CYS A 220 -11.67 0.57 3.27
CA CYS A 220 -10.97 1.82 3.54
C CYS A 220 -11.78 2.63 4.55
N ALA A 221 -11.14 3.05 5.62
CA ALA A 221 -11.68 3.99 6.59
C ALA A 221 -10.89 5.31 6.52
N VAL A 222 -11.59 6.43 6.38
CA VAL A 222 -10.99 7.76 6.49
C VAL A 222 -11.13 8.23 7.93
N VAL A 223 -10.00 8.54 8.56
CA VAL A 223 -9.96 9.16 9.89
C VAL A 223 -9.76 10.65 9.72
N MET A 224 -10.63 11.47 10.32
CA MET A 224 -10.55 12.92 10.28
C MET A 224 -10.96 13.56 11.60
N ASN A 225 -10.52 14.78 11.84
CA ASN A 225 -11.00 15.62 12.94
C ASN A 225 -12.14 16.53 12.45
N GLU A 226 -12.85 17.17 13.38
CA GLU A 226 -13.97 18.10 13.10
C GLU A 226 -13.50 19.48 12.58
N ASP A 227 -12.28 19.60 12.04
CA ASP A 227 -11.74 20.84 11.51
C ASP A 227 -11.78 20.92 9.98
N LYS A 228 -11.84 22.16 9.45
CA LYS A 228 -11.95 22.45 8.00
C LYS A 228 -10.78 21.87 7.20
N LEU A 229 -9.58 21.86 7.77
CA LEU A 229 -8.40 21.38 7.08
C LEU A 229 -8.44 19.85 6.92
N SER A 230 -8.85 19.15 7.98
CA SER A 230 -9.06 17.70 7.95
C SER A 230 -10.19 17.32 6.98
N LEU A 231 -11.28 18.07 6.95
CA LEU A 231 -12.38 17.86 6.02
C LEU A 231 -11.93 17.99 4.57
N ASN A 232 -11.18 19.05 4.22
CA ASN A 232 -10.68 19.27 2.86
C ASN A 232 -9.73 18.16 2.40
N GLU A 233 -8.85 17.69 3.28
CA GLU A 233 -7.97 16.55 2.97
C GLU A 233 -8.78 15.26 2.77
N SER A 234 -9.77 15.02 3.63
CA SER A 234 -10.64 13.83 3.52
C SER A 234 -11.50 13.85 2.25
N LYS A 235 -11.94 15.03 1.80
CA LYS A 235 -12.61 15.19 0.51
C LYS A 235 -11.70 14.76 -0.64
N ARG A 236 -10.42 15.18 -0.64
CA ARG A 236 -9.44 14.76 -1.66
C ARG A 236 -9.23 13.25 -1.66
N ILE A 237 -9.19 12.62 -0.47
CA ILE A 237 -9.11 11.16 -0.36
C ILE A 237 -10.31 10.52 -1.05
N ARG A 238 -11.54 10.97 -0.72
CA ARG A 238 -12.77 10.44 -1.33
C ARG A 238 -12.74 10.54 -2.85
N GLU A 239 -12.44 11.73 -3.39
CA GLU A 239 -12.37 11.98 -4.84
C GLU A 239 -11.35 11.05 -5.52
N ALA A 240 -10.17 10.89 -4.92
CA ALA A 240 -9.13 10.01 -5.45
C ALA A 240 -9.53 8.53 -5.40
N LEU A 241 -10.13 8.05 -4.30
CA LEU A 241 -10.61 6.68 -4.19
C LEU A 241 -11.72 6.40 -5.22
N GLN A 242 -12.67 7.33 -5.39
CA GLN A 242 -13.72 7.23 -6.40
C GLN A 242 -13.15 7.14 -7.83
N PHE A 243 -12.17 8.00 -8.16
CA PHE A 243 -11.51 7.97 -9.46
C PHE A 243 -10.83 6.63 -9.75
N MET A 244 -10.23 6.00 -8.72
CA MET A 244 -9.57 4.70 -8.84
C MET A 244 -10.53 3.51 -8.70
N ASN A 245 -11.81 3.73 -8.41
CA ASN A 245 -12.80 2.72 -8.07
C ASN A 245 -12.35 1.85 -6.87
N ILE A 246 -11.79 2.49 -5.85
CA ILE A 246 -11.43 1.86 -4.57
C ILE A 246 -12.58 2.15 -3.58
N PRO A 247 -13.07 1.15 -2.82
CA PRO A 247 -14.17 1.36 -1.89
C PRO A 247 -13.74 2.27 -0.72
N LEU A 248 -14.61 3.24 -0.36
CA LEU A 248 -14.54 3.96 0.90
C LEU A 248 -15.74 3.52 1.75
N ASN A 249 -15.49 2.84 2.85
CA ASN A 249 -16.50 2.14 3.62
C ASN A 249 -16.97 2.92 4.85
N MET A 250 -16.12 3.78 5.40
CA MET A 250 -16.43 4.51 6.63
C MET A 250 -15.63 5.79 6.79
N VAL A 251 -16.21 6.78 7.45
CA VAL A 251 -15.52 7.95 7.98
C VAL A 251 -15.54 7.87 9.51
N ILE A 252 -14.35 7.94 10.12
CA ILE A 252 -14.18 8.02 11.57
C ILE A 252 -13.90 9.48 11.92
N LEU A 253 -14.88 10.14 12.53
CA LEU A 253 -14.77 11.50 13.02
C LEU A 253 -14.15 11.47 14.41
N ASN A 254 -12.83 11.60 14.46
CA ASN A 254 -12.04 11.46 15.67
C ASN A 254 -11.90 12.78 16.43
N LYS A 255 -11.60 12.67 17.73
CA LYS A 255 -11.42 13.80 18.64
C LYS A 255 -12.64 14.72 18.69
N GLN A 256 -13.84 14.13 18.63
CA GLN A 256 -15.09 14.87 18.69
C GLN A 256 -15.17 15.71 19.97
N GLY A 257 -15.56 17.00 19.79
CA GLY A 257 -15.67 17.96 20.87
C GLY A 257 -14.36 18.68 21.21
N LEU A 258 -13.28 18.47 20.45
CA LEU A 258 -12.03 19.22 20.63
C LEU A 258 -12.10 20.63 20.04
N THR A 259 -12.83 20.81 18.94
CA THR A 259 -12.93 22.11 18.25
C THR A 259 -14.19 22.89 18.66
N SER A 260 -14.07 24.23 18.75
CA SER A 260 -15.20 25.12 19.01
C SER A 260 -16.09 25.36 17.78
N ASN A 261 -15.57 25.11 16.57
CA ASN A 261 -16.29 25.29 15.31
C ASN A 261 -16.24 23.96 14.49
N PRO A 262 -17.04 22.96 14.87
CA PRO A 262 -17.07 21.68 14.16
C PRO A 262 -17.61 21.85 12.75
N VAL A 263 -17.01 21.12 11.79
CA VAL A 263 -17.49 21.05 10.41
C VAL A 263 -18.51 19.91 10.27
N ASP A 264 -19.46 20.06 9.38
CA ASP A 264 -20.40 18.97 9.05
C ASP A 264 -19.76 18.06 7.98
N ALA A 265 -19.37 16.86 8.40
CA ALA A 265 -18.86 15.84 7.50
C ALA A 265 -19.94 15.23 6.61
N HIS A 266 -21.24 15.31 7.00
CA HIS A 266 -22.36 14.75 6.23
C HIS A 266 -22.56 15.45 4.89
N GLU A 267 -22.21 16.74 4.76
CA GLU A 267 -22.27 17.45 3.47
C GLU A 267 -21.40 16.77 2.39
N ILE A 268 -20.29 16.17 2.79
CA ILE A 268 -19.35 15.51 1.87
C ILE A 268 -19.56 14.00 1.84
N PHE A 269 -19.84 13.36 2.97
CA PHE A 269 -19.81 11.91 3.14
C PHE A 269 -21.17 11.31 3.49
N GLY A 270 -22.28 12.02 3.24
CA GLY A 270 -23.62 11.57 3.67
C GLY A 270 -24.10 10.23 3.12
N ASP A 271 -23.44 9.71 2.08
CA ASP A 271 -23.67 8.39 1.51
C ASP A 271 -22.78 7.28 2.13
N ILE A 272 -21.90 7.65 3.06
CA ILE A 272 -20.93 6.76 3.70
C ILE A 272 -21.17 6.80 5.22
N PRO A 273 -21.15 5.65 5.92
CA PRO A 273 -21.26 5.62 7.37
C PRO A 273 -20.23 6.53 8.06
N ILE A 274 -20.72 7.42 8.93
CA ILE A 274 -19.89 8.28 9.76
C ILE A 274 -20.03 7.85 11.21
N ARG A 275 -18.91 7.60 11.89
CA ARG A 275 -18.87 7.25 13.30
C ARG A 275 -17.94 8.17 14.06
N SER A 276 -18.41 8.68 15.19
CA SER A 276 -17.66 9.62 16.02
C SER A 276 -16.93 8.93 17.14
N VAL A 277 -15.70 9.38 17.38
CA VAL A 277 -14.87 8.99 18.53
C VAL A 277 -14.60 10.25 19.36
N PRO A 278 -15.00 10.28 20.64
CA PRO A 278 -14.82 11.46 21.48
C PRO A 278 -13.34 11.78 21.71
N PHE A 279 -13.08 13.04 22.04
CA PHE A 279 -11.73 13.44 22.45
C PHE A 279 -11.44 12.94 23.86
N PHE A 280 -10.37 12.18 24.02
CA PHE A 280 -9.86 11.72 25.30
C PHE A 280 -8.70 12.60 25.76
N LYS A 281 -8.91 13.39 26.81
CA LYS A 281 -7.91 14.34 27.35
C LYS A 281 -6.61 13.66 27.80
N GLU A 282 -6.70 12.46 28.33
CA GLU A 282 -5.57 11.67 28.79
C GLU A 282 -4.96 10.77 27.70
N GLY A 283 -5.46 10.88 26.44
CA GLY A 283 -5.13 9.96 25.36
C GLY A 283 -5.82 8.60 25.52
N ILE A 284 -5.84 7.83 24.42
CA ILE A 284 -6.29 6.43 24.45
C ILE A 284 -5.02 5.58 24.32
N LEU A 285 -4.32 5.32 25.41
CA LEU A 285 -3.19 4.40 25.43
C LEU A 285 -3.52 3.09 26.17
N ASP A 286 -4.70 3.03 26.79
CA ASP A 286 -5.20 1.83 27.46
C ASP A 286 -5.88 0.91 26.43
N ARG A 287 -5.45 -0.36 26.40
CA ARG A 287 -5.95 -1.38 25.46
C ARG A 287 -7.47 -1.57 25.57
N ASP A 288 -8.00 -1.64 26.78
CA ASP A 288 -9.42 -1.94 27.00
C ASP A 288 -10.28 -0.76 26.52
N LYS A 289 -9.83 0.48 26.71
CA LYS A 289 -10.47 1.68 26.15
C LYS A 289 -10.39 1.70 24.62
N MET A 290 -9.29 1.22 24.01
CA MET A 290 -9.19 1.08 22.56
C MET A 290 -10.19 0.06 22.01
N ILE A 291 -10.30 -1.10 22.66
CA ILE A 291 -11.28 -2.13 22.32
C ILE A 291 -12.71 -1.58 22.44
N GLU A 292 -13.02 -0.88 23.53
CA GLU A 292 -14.33 -0.25 23.72
C GLU A 292 -14.62 0.81 22.64
N SER A 293 -13.66 1.67 22.35
CA SER A 293 -13.81 2.66 21.28
C SER A 293 -14.09 2.00 19.93
N ALA A 294 -13.32 0.97 19.56
CA ALA A 294 -13.50 0.26 18.30
C ALA A 294 -14.83 -0.48 18.22
N SER A 295 -15.36 -1.01 19.32
CA SER A 295 -16.62 -1.74 19.34
C SER A 295 -17.82 -0.93 18.80
N ARG A 296 -17.72 0.39 18.81
CA ARG A 296 -18.77 1.31 18.37
C ARG A 296 -18.84 1.49 16.84
N TRP A 297 -17.78 1.14 16.12
CA TRP A 297 -17.69 1.37 14.67
C TRP A 297 -17.12 0.18 13.87
N ALA A 298 -16.32 -0.68 14.49
CA ALA A 298 -15.68 -1.79 13.80
C ALA A 298 -16.66 -2.79 13.15
N PRO A 299 -17.79 -3.19 13.77
CA PRO A 299 -18.75 -4.10 13.14
C PRO A 299 -19.23 -3.57 11.80
N GLU A 300 -19.65 -2.31 11.73
CA GLU A 300 -20.18 -1.70 10.51
C GLU A 300 -19.10 -1.48 9.42
N LEU A 301 -17.85 -1.18 9.81
CA LEU A 301 -16.74 -1.08 8.87
C LEU A 301 -16.49 -2.43 8.17
N LEU A 302 -16.76 -3.52 8.86
CA LEU A 302 -16.46 -4.88 8.40
C LEU A 302 -17.64 -5.58 7.71
N GLU A 303 -18.82 -5.02 7.72
CA GLU A 303 -19.95 -5.48 6.92
C GLU A 303 -19.74 -5.20 5.43
#